data_72d755ab9e1c1b68c1b9d67db43457b2
#
_entry.id   72d755ab9e1c1b68c1b9d67db43457b2
#
_cell.length_a   1.000
_cell.length_b   1.000
_cell.length_c   1.000
_cell.angle_alpha   90.00
_cell.angle_beta   90.00
_cell.angle_gamma   90.00
#
_symmetry.space_group_name_H-M   'P 1'
#
loop_
_entity.id
_entity.type
_entity.pdbx_description
1 polymer ?
#
loop_
_entity_poly.entity_id
_entity_poly.type
_entity_poly.pdbx_seq_one_letter_code
_entity_poly.pdbx_strand_id
1 'polypeptide(L)'
;EFMHRLGYSSWETFRKVINRAMVSCAKLDLDVSEAFEQVRGEDGRLVDFKLNRFACFLISTFADDKKPEVQRVKIALSAFAEAIIQSAIDSNSVLRIETREDLKSAEKLLSSAAKEAGVQPLEFGIFKDAGFRGMYNMPLAELRSYKGVYRSGSTTPVLYDFMGITELAGNLFRDTQTAERIRSKGVKGIRDAAASAK
;
A
#
# COMPACT_ATOMS: atom_id res chain seq x y z
N GLU A 1 -37.42 -0.37 4.06
CA GLU A 1 -36.98 1.04 3.90
C GLU A 1 -36.01 1.19 2.71
N PHE A 2 -34.91 0.40 2.61
CA PHE A 2 -33.90 0.50 1.57
C PHE A 2 -34.45 0.27 0.15
N MET A 3 -35.38 -0.65 -0.01
CA MET A 3 -36.13 -0.91 -1.25
C MET A 3 -36.72 0.38 -1.85
N HIS A 4 -37.44 1.16 -1.02
CA HIS A 4 -38.09 2.39 -1.47
C HIS A 4 -37.06 3.48 -1.80
N ARG A 5 -35.94 3.54 -1.07
CA ARG A 5 -34.83 4.48 -1.38
C ARG A 5 -34.16 4.21 -2.73
N LEU A 6 -34.22 2.95 -3.21
CA LEU A 6 -33.76 2.57 -4.55
C LEU A 6 -34.88 2.63 -5.62
N GLY A 7 -36.05 3.19 -5.29
CA GLY A 7 -37.16 3.37 -6.22
C GLY A 7 -37.92 2.07 -6.57
N TYR A 8 -37.83 1.04 -5.73
CA TYR A 8 -38.63 -0.19 -5.91
C TYR A 8 -39.90 -0.13 -5.10
N SER A 9 -41.04 -0.45 -5.78
CA SER A 9 -42.36 -0.52 -5.16
C SER A 9 -42.78 -1.97 -4.82
N SER A 10 -42.15 -2.97 -5.45
CA SER A 10 -42.48 -4.39 -5.28
C SER A 10 -41.36 -5.13 -4.54
N TRP A 11 -41.71 -5.77 -3.40
CA TRP A 11 -40.81 -6.64 -2.65
C TRP A 11 -40.28 -7.81 -3.50
N GLU A 12 -41.17 -8.42 -4.28
CA GLU A 12 -40.78 -9.56 -5.13
C GLU A 12 -39.70 -9.19 -6.14
N THR A 13 -39.85 -8.02 -6.78
CA THR A 13 -38.84 -7.50 -7.72
C THR A 13 -37.53 -7.16 -7.01
N PHE A 14 -37.62 -6.52 -5.86
CA PHE A 14 -36.42 -6.16 -5.07
C PHE A 14 -35.70 -7.39 -4.50
N ARG A 15 -36.43 -8.40 -4.07
CA ARG A 15 -35.89 -9.68 -3.60
C ARG A 15 -35.04 -10.38 -4.67
N LYS A 16 -35.39 -10.27 -5.95
CA LYS A 16 -34.56 -10.79 -7.06
C LYS A 16 -33.20 -10.10 -7.12
N VAL A 17 -33.16 -8.81 -6.82
CA VAL A 17 -31.89 -8.03 -6.75
C VAL A 17 -31.05 -8.48 -5.56
N ILE A 18 -31.67 -8.64 -4.37
CA ILE A 18 -31.01 -9.18 -3.18
C ILE A 18 -30.39 -10.55 -3.48
N ASN A 19 -31.16 -11.46 -4.09
CA ASN A 19 -30.67 -12.79 -4.41
C ASN A 19 -29.46 -12.77 -5.36
N ARG A 20 -29.44 -11.89 -6.35
CA ARG A 20 -28.26 -11.72 -7.23
C ARG A 20 -27.04 -11.23 -6.45
N ALA A 21 -27.22 -10.31 -5.54
CA ALA A 21 -26.16 -9.83 -4.67
C ALA A 21 -25.63 -10.95 -3.75
N MET A 22 -26.52 -11.74 -3.13
CA MET A 22 -26.14 -12.89 -2.30
C MET A 22 -25.34 -13.94 -3.08
N VAL A 23 -25.76 -14.27 -4.31
CA VAL A 23 -25.04 -15.21 -5.18
C VAL A 23 -23.64 -14.69 -5.52
N SER A 24 -23.51 -13.39 -5.77
CA SER A 24 -22.21 -12.78 -6.02
C SER A 24 -21.29 -12.80 -4.78
N CYS A 25 -21.85 -12.55 -3.60
CA CYS A 25 -21.15 -12.64 -2.32
C CYS A 25 -20.62 -14.08 -2.10
N ALA A 26 -21.47 -15.09 -2.29
CA ALA A 26 -21.10 -16.50 -2.14
C ALA A 26 -20.00 -16.94 -3.12
N LYS A 27 -19.98 -16.43 -4.35
CA LYS A 27 -18.94 -16.74 -5.35
C LYS A 27 -17.55 -16.22 -4.98
N LEU A 28 -17.47 -15.25 -4.07
CA LEU A 28 -16.22 -14.68 -3.55
C LEU A 28 -15.84 -15.25 -2.20
N ASP A 29 -16.46 -16.36 -1.77
CA ASP A 29 -16.27 -17.03 -0.47
C ASP A 29 -16.48 -16.08 0.75
N LEU A 30 -17.31 -15.04 0.59
CA LEU A 30 -17.70 -14.14 1.66
C LEU A 30 -18.89 -14.69 2.42
N ASP A 31 -18.92 -14.47 3.74
CA ASP A 31 -20.03 -14.92 4.57
C ASP A 31 -21.32 -14.14 4.23
N VAL A 32 -22.26 -14.85 3.57
CA VAL A 32 -23.54 -14.28 3.17
C VAL A 32 -24.43 -14.00 4.39
N SER A 33 -24.31 -14.79 5.46
CA SER A 33 -25.17 -14.66 6.64
C SER A 33 -24.85 -13.39 7.46
N GLU A 34 -23.59 -12.99 7.50
CA GLU A 34 -23.13 -11.75 8.14
C GLU A 34 -23.63 -10.50 7.38
N ALA A 35 -23.67 -10.58 6.05
CA ALA A 35 -24.06 -9.46 5.21
C ALA A 35 -25.58 -9.33 5.03
N PHE A 36 -26.30 -10.46 4.98
CA PHE A 36 -27.73 -10.57 4.69
C PHE A 36 -28.44 -11.41 5.76
N GLU A 37 -28.70 -10.84 6.94
CA GLU A 37 -29.41 -11.51 8.00
C GLU A 37 -30.90 -11.69 7.64
N GLN A 38 -31.37 -12.93 7.55
CA GLN A 38 -32.77 -13.24 7.23
C GLN A 38 -33.70 -12.94 8.39
N VAL A 39 -34.73 -12.15 8.17
CA VAL A 39 -35.81 -11.93 9.13
C VAL A 39 -36.99 -12.82 8.75
N ARG A 40 -37.39 -13.72 9.67
CA ARG A 40 -38.52 -14.64 9.47
C ARG A 40 -39.70 -14.25 10.36
N GLY A 41 -40.90 -14.41 9.84
CA GLY A 41 -42.13 -14.23 10.58
C GLY A 41 -42.41 -15.40 11.53
N GLU A 42 -43.48 -15.30 12.31
CA GLU A 42 -43.93 -16.35 13.26
C GLU A 42 -44.26 -17.68 12.55
N ASP A 43 -44.63 -17.62 11.28
CA ASP A 43 -44.89 -18.79 10.41
C ASP A 43 -43.61 -19.39 9.79
N GLY A 44 -42.42 -18.90 10.17
CA GLY A 44 -41.12 -19.31 9.65
C GLY A 44 -40.80 -18.82 8.23
N ARG A 45 -41.70 -18.09 7.57
CA ARG A 45 -41.47 -17.53 6.23
C ARG A 45 -40.55 -16.35 6.28
N LEU A 46 -39.74 -16.19 5.21
CA LEU A 46 -38.88 -15.03 5.04
C LEU A 46 -39.72 -13.77 4.80
N VAL A 47 -39.62 -12.80 5.70
CA VAL A 47 -40.37 -11.53 5.64
C VAL A 47 -39.50 -10.38 5.16
N ASP A 48 -38.24 -10.31 5.61
CA ASP A 48 -37.33 -9.22 5.30
C ASP A 48 -35.86 -9.66 5.46
N PHE A 49 -34.94 -8.75 5.19
CA PHE A 49 -33.51 -8.88 5.44
C PHE A 49 -33.01 -7.68 6.24
N LYS A 50 -32.19 -7.94 7.27
CA LYS A 50 -31.30 -6.91 7.79
C LYS A 50 -30.00 -6.91 6.99
N LEU A 51 -29.60 -5.75 6.51
CA LEU A 51 -28.50 -5.57 5.59
C LEU A 51 -27.39 -4.74 6.26
N ASN A 52 -26.17 -5.23 6.23
CA ASN A 52 -25.02 -4.38 6.60
C ASN A 52 -24.68 -3.41 5.43
N ARG A 53 -23.69 -2.52 5.64
CA ARG A 53 -23.29 -1.53 4.62
C ARG A 53 -22.82 -2.20 3.33
N PHE A 54 -22.04 -3.27 3.45
CA PHE A 54 -21.51 -4.01 2.31
C PHE A 54 -22.64 -4.61 1.47
N ALA A 55 -23.65 -5.24 2.11
CA ALA A 55 -24.83 -5.77 1.42
C ALA A 55 -25.61 -4.65 0.69
N CYS A 56 -25.78 -3.48 1.31
CA CYS A 56 -26.41 -2.33 0.66
C CYS A 56 -25.65 -1.88 -0.59
N PHE A 57 -24.31 -1.82 -0.52
CA PHE A 57 -23.47 -1.50 -1.66
C PHE A 57 -23.62 -2.53 -2.77
N LEU A 58 -23.52 -3.80 -2.42
CA LEU A 58 -23.60 -4.89 -3.38
C LEU A 58 -24.98 -4.94 -4.06
N ILE A 59 -26.07 -4.78 -3.31
CA ILE A 59 -27.44 -4.67 -3.87
C ILE A 59 -27.52 -3.50 -4.85
N SER A 60 -26.95 -2.35 -4.52
CA SER A 60 -26.95 -1.15 -5.37
C SER A 60 -26.26 -1.40 -6.71
N THR A 61 -25.19 -2.22 -6.76
CA THR A 61 -24.52 -2.58 -8.02
C THR A 61 -25.39 -3.43 -8.95
N PHE A 62 -26.27 -4.28 -8.38
CA PHE A 62 -27.18 -5.16 -9.12
C PHE A 62 -28.56 -4.56 -9.38
N ALA A 63 -28.84 -3.38 -8.83
CA ALA A 63 -30.11 -2.69 -9.00
C ALA A 63 -30.27 -2.14 -10.42
N ASP A 64 -31.53 -1.90 -10.82
CA ASP A 64 -31.89 -1.45 -12.16
C ASP A 64 -31.40 -0.03 -12.45
N ASP A 65 -30.48 0.08 -13.40
CA ASP A 65 -29.85 1.34 -13.81
C ASP A 65 -30.82 2.34 -14.46
N LYS A 66 -32.01 1.91 -14.85
CA LYS A 66 -33.04 2.81 -15.40
C LYS A 66 -33.67 3.68 -14.32
N LYS A 67 -33.48 3.34 -13.04
CA LYS A 67 -34.05 4.08 -11.91
C LYS A 67 -33.14 5.24 -11.51
N PRO A 68 -33.62 6.49 -11.48
CA PRO A 68 -32.81 7.66 -11.14
C PRO A 68 -32.27 7.59 -9.70
N GLU A 69 -32.99 6.94 -8.77
CA GLU A 69 -32.56 6.70 -7.41
C GLU A 69 -31.32 5.79 -7.36
N VAL A 70 -31.32 4.73 -8.15
CA VAL A 70 -30.17 3.80 -8.29
C VAL A 70 -28.97 4.53 -8.88
N GLN A 71 -29.15 5.34 -9.91
CA GLN A 71 -28.11 6.15 -10.51
C GLN A 71 -27.45 7.08 -9.49
N ARG A 72 -28.25 7.80 -8.70
CA ARG A 72 -27.74 8.72 -7.65
C ARG A 72 -26.90 7.96 -6.62
N VAL A 73 -27.36 6.79 -6.18
CA VAL A 73 -26.61 5.96 -5.22
C VAL A 73 -25.29 5.49 -5.82
N LYS A 74 -25.29 5.01 -7.07
CA LYS A 74 -24.06 4.55 -7.75
C LYS A 74 -23.03 5.68 -7.89
N ILE A 75 -23.47 6.88 -8.28
CA ILE A 75 -22.60 8.06 -8.38
C ILE A 75 -22.01 8.41 -7.02
N ALA A 76 -22.84 8.43 -5.96
CA ALA A 76 -22.37 8.71 -4.60
C ALA A 76 -21.34 7.67 -4.11
N LEU A 77 -21.57 6.38 -4.42
CA LEU A 77 -20.63 5.31 -4.09
C LEU A 77 -19.30 5.45 -4.84
N SER A 78 -19.35 5.82 -6.12
CA SER A 78 -18.14 6.05 -6.92
C SER A 78 -17.32 7.22 -6.37
N ALA A 79 -17.97 8.33 -6.00
CA ALA A 79 -17.33 9.47 -5.38
C ALA A 79 -16.72 9.13 -4.00
N PHE A 80 -17.40 8.30 -3.21
CA PHE A 80 -16.89 7.85 -1.92
C PHE A 80 -15.69 6.90 -2.07
N ALA A 81 -15.74 5.98 -3.04
CA ALA A 81 -14.60 5.10 -3.34
C ALA A 81 -13.38 5.92 -3.79
N GLU A 82 -13.58 6.91 -4.66
CA GLU A 82 -12.51 7.82 -5.10
C GLU A 82 -11.89 8.57 -3.92
N ALA A 83 -12.71 9.12 -3.01
CA ALA A 83 -12.22 9.83 -1.83
C ALA A 83 -11.38 8.92 -0.90
N ILE A 84 -11.77 7.64 -0.74
CA ILE A 84 -10.99 6.67 0.04
C ILE A 84 -9.66 6.37 -0.64
N ILE A 85 -9.67 6.12 -1.96
CA ILE A 85 -8.47 5.84 -2.75
C ILE A 85 -7.50 7.03 -2.66
N GLN A 86 -8.01 8.25 -2.85
CA GLN A 86 -7.21 9.47 -2.78
C GLN A 86 -6.60 9.67 -1.39
N SER A 87 -7.38 9.45 -0.32
CA SER A 87 -6.89 9.50 1.07
C SER A 87 -5.79 8.47 1.33
N ALA A 88 -5.92 7.26 0.78
CA ALA A 88 -4.89 6.22 0.92
C ALA A 88 -3.60 6.59 0.16
N ILE A 89 -3.73 7.17 -1.04
CA ILE A 89 -2.60 7.66 -1.84
C ILE A 89 -1.88 8.78 -1.09
N ASP A 90 -2.61 9.75 -0.56
CA ASP A 90 -2.07 10.90 0.18
C ASP A 90 -1.34 10.44 1.45
N SER A 91 -1.91 9.51 2.21
CA SER A 91 -1.29 8.92 3.40
C SER A 91 0.04 8.20 3.08
N ASN A 92 0.05 7.41 2.00
CA ASN A 92 1.27 6.75 1.53
C ASN A 92 2.34 7.75 1.07
N SER A 93 1.92 8.86 0.47
CA SER A 93 2.83 9.93 0.03
C SER A 93 3.48 10.64 1.21
N VAL A 94 2.72 10.95 2.26
CA VAL A 94 3.25 11.56 3.50
C VAL A 94 4.25 10.63 4.18
N LEU A 95 3.88 9.37 4.41
CA LEU A 95 4.76 8.37 5.01
C LEU A 95 6.05 8.17 4.19
N ARG A 96 5.95 8.22 2.87
CA ARG A 96 7.10 8.11 1.99
C ARG A 96 8.05 9.30 2.12
N ILE A 97 7.52 10.52 2.27
CA ILE A 97 8.33 11.74 2.49
C ILE A 97 9.05 11.66 3.84
N GLU A 98 8.34 11.30 4.92
CA GLU A 98 8.93 11.13 6.25
C GLU A 98 10.05 10.08 6.25
N THR A 99 9.76 8.88 5.74
CA THR A 99 10.76 7.80 5.63
C THR A 99 11.97 8.21 4.79
N ARG A 100 11.76 9.06 3.78
CA ARG A 100 12.85 9.59 2.93
C ARG A 100 13.77 10.56 3.68
N GLU A 101 13.22 11.42 4.55
CA GLU A 101 14.02 12.32 5.40
C GLU A 101 14.76 11.54 6.50
N ASP A 102 14.14 10.53 7.10
CA ASP A 102 14.80 9.63 8.05
C ASP A 102 15.97 8.89 7.40
N LEU A 103 15.77 8.35 6.20
CA LEU A 103 16.82 7.69 5.42
C LEU A 103 17.99 8.65 5.13
N LYS A 104 17.72 9.90 4.77
CA LYS A 104 18.74 10.91 4.52
C LYS A 104 19.56 11.20 5.80
N SER A 105 18.92 11.16 6.95
CA SER A 105 19.59 11.30 8.25
C SER A 105 20.44 10.08 8.55
N ALA A 106 19.94 8.86 8.31
CA ALA A 106 20.70 7.62 8.45
C ALA A 106 21.91 7.54 7.49
N GLU A 107 21.78 8.00 6.24
CA GLU A 107 22.91 8.10 5.30
C GLU A 107 24.04 9.03 5.83
N LYS A 108 23.67 10.13 6.49
CA LYS A 108 24.66 11.01 7.12
C LYS A 108 25.37 10.32 8.29
N LEU A 109 24.63 9.62 9.14
CA LEU A 109 25.20 8.85 10.26
C LEU A 109 26.12 7.74 9.77
N LEU A 110 25.69 7.00 8.72
CA LEU A 110 26.50 5.97 8.09
C LEU A 110 27.79 6.54 7.49
N SER A 111 27.67 7.66 6.80
CA SER A 111 28.83 8.35 6.22
C SER A 111 29.81 8.82 7.29
N SER A 112 29.32 9.31 8.45
CA SER A 112 30.16 9.66 9.61
C SER A 112 30.88 8.44 10.18
N ALA A 113 30.14 7.33 10.42
CA ALA A 113 30.72 6.10 10.93
C ALA A 113 31.79 5.51 9.99
N ALA A 114 31.56 5.56 8.68
CA ALA A 114 32.53 5.11 7.68
C ALA A 114 33.81 5.98 7.69
N LYS A 115 33.68 7.31 7.82
CA LYS A 115 34.83 8.22 7.96
C LYS A 115 35.62 7.95 9.25
N GLU A 116 34.93 7.75 10.37
CA GLU A 116 35.55 7.41 11.67
C GLU A 116 36.28 6.05 11.58
N ALA A 117 35.79 5.12 10.76
CA ALA A 117 36.47 3.88 10.46
C ALA A 117 37.66 4.01 9.49
N GLY A 118 37.93 5.21 8.94
CA GLY A 118 39.05 5.47 8.05
C GLY A 118 38.76 5.20 6.56
N VAL A 119 37.52 5.08 6.16
CA VAL A 119 37.13 4.96 4.73
C VAL A 119 37.44 6.29 4.01
N GLN A 120 38.29 6.22 2.98
CA GLN A 120 38.73 7.39 2.23
C GLN A 120 37.65 7.88 1.25
N PRO A 121 37.62 9.17 0.87
CA PRO A 121 36.61 9.72 -0.03
C PRO A 121 36.43 8.94 -1.35
N LEU A 122 37.52 8.45 -1.93
CA LEU A 122 37.49 7.67 -3.16
C LEU A 122 36.91 6.26 -2.98
N GLU A 123 36.88 5.75 -1.76
CA GLU A 123 36.39 4.40 -1.41
C GLU A 123 34.89 4.38 -1.06
N PHE A 124 34.27 5.56 -0.86
CA PHE A 124 32.85 5.65 -0.52
C PHE A 124 31.94 5.00 -1.57
N GLY A 125 32.31 5.02 -2.84
CA GLY A 125 31.59 4.33 -3.89
C GLY A 125 31.56 2.83 -3.66
N ILE A 126 32.70 2.23 -3.33
CA ILE A 126 32.84 0.79 -3.03
C ILE A 126 32.07 0.42 -1.78
N PHE A 127 32.14 1.27 -0.74
CA PHE A 127 31.42 1.08 0.50
C PHE A 127 29.88 1.07 0.28
N LYS A 128 29.36 2.06 -0.44
CA LYS A 128 27.95 2.11 -0.79
C LYS A 128 27.51 0.91 -1.63
N ASP A 129 28.27 0.55 -2.65
CA ASP A 129 27.97 -0.60 -3.51
C ASP A 129 27.90 -1.91 -2.71
N ALA A 130 28.79 -2.09 -1.71
CA ALA A 130 28.75 -3.24 -0.83
C ALA A 130 27.43 -3.38 -0.05
N GLY A 131 26.87 -2.27 0.44
CA GLY A 131 25.58 -2.24 1.13
C GLY A 131 24.41 -2.60 0.21
N PHE A 132 24.41 -2.09 -1.03
CA PHE A 132 23.39 -2.46 -2.01
C PHE A 132 23.50 -3.91 -2.45
N ARG A 133 24.70 -4.44 -2.63
CA ARG A 133 24.91 -5.87 -2.91
C ARG A 133 24.40 -6.77 -1.78
N GLY A 134 24.58 -6.36 -0.52
CA GLY A 134 24.07 -7.10 0.62
C GLY A 134 22.55 -7.17 0.65
N MET A 135 21.87 -6.06 0.35
CA MET A 135 20.41 -5.98 0.42
C MET A 135 19.70 -6.47 -0.86
N TYR A 136 20.24 -6.17 -2.04
CA TYR A 136 19.58 -6.42 -3.33
C TYR A 136 20.21 -7.55 -4.13
N ASN A 137 21.31 -8.11 -3.67
CA ASN A 137 22.13 -9.10 -4.39
C ASN A 137 22.57 -8.62 -5.79
N MET A 138 22.69 -7.31 -5.97
CA MET A 138 23.13 -6.68 -7.22
C MET A 138 23.93 -5.40 -6.98
N PRO A 139 24.84 -5.01 -7.90
CA PRO A 139 25.57 -3.75 -7.81
C PRO A 139 24.65 -2.54 -7.90
N LEU A 140 25.04 -1.43 -7.27
CA LEU A 140 24.28 -0.17 -7.30
C LEU A 140 24.00 0.32 -8.74
N ALA A 141 24.93 0.14 -9.67
CA ALA A 141 24.75 0.52 -11.07
C ALA A 141 23.65 -0.30 -11.74
N GLU A 142 23.62 -1.60 -11.49
CA GLU A 142 22.60 -2.51 -12.01
C GLU A 142 21.23 -2.21 -11.37
N LEU A 143 21.18 -1.98 -10.06
CA LEU A 143 19.95 -1.58 -9.36
C LEU A 143 19.37 -0.28 -9.94
N ARG A 144 20.21 0.71 -10.27
CA ARG A 144 19.77 1.94 -10.93
C ARG A 144 19.11 1.65 -12.28
N SER A 145 19.72 0.82 -13.10
CA SER A 145 19.18 0.42 -14.40
C SER A 145 17.86 -0.34 -14.24
N TYR A 146 17.80 -1.28 -13.29
CA TYR A 146 16.61 -2.04 -12.97
C TYR A 146 15.42 -1.15 -12.56
N LYS A 147 15.71 -0.09 -11.78
CA LYS A 147 14.72 0.90 -11.33
C LYS A 147 14.40 1.97 -12.39
N GLY A 148 15.00 1.94 -13.56
CA GLY A 148 14.78 2.96 -14.60
C GLY A 148 15.40 4.32 -14.26
N VAL A 149 16.41 4.36 -13.40
CA VAL A 149 17.09 5.60 -13.00
C VAL A 149 18.19 5.92 -13.97
N TYR A 150 17.85 6.63 -15.02
CA TYR A 150 18.80 7.05 -16.06
C TYR A 150 19.22 8.50 -15.86
N ARG A 151 20.48 8.79 -16.22
CA ARG A 151 20.99 10.16 -16.25
C ARG A 151 20.28 10.95 -17.35
N SER A 152 19.73 12.10 -17.00
CA SER A 152 19.12 13.04 -17.94
C SER A 152 19.90 14.35 -17.91
N GLY A 153 20.62 14.65 -19.00
CA GLY A 153 21.48 15.83 -19.07
C GLY A 153 22.60 15.84 -18.02
N SER A 154 22.72 16.93 -17.27
CA SER A 154 23.72 17.12 -16.20
C SER A 154 23.31 16.54 -14.85
N THR A 155 22.03 16.18 -14.65
CA THR A 155 21.48 15.73 -13.38
C THR A 155 21.28 14.23 -13.37
N THR A 156 21.75 13.56 -12.31
CA THR A 156 21.44 12.16 -12.04
C THR A 156 20.35 12.11 -10.99
N PRO A 157 19.18 11.53 -11.30
CA PRO A 157 18.10 11.39 -10.31
C PRO A 157 18.54 10.58 -9.10
N VAL A 158 17.95 10.88 -7.94
CA VAL A 158 18.24 10.15 -6.71
C VAL A 158 17.54 8.79 -6.76
N LEU A 159 18.28 7.70 -6.54
CA LEU A 159 17.75 6.33 -6.63
C LEU A 159 16.53 6.12 -5.70
N TYR A 160 16.57 6.69 -4.51
CA TYR A 160 15.51 6.54 -3.51
C TYR A 160 14.18 7.18 -3.91
N ASP A 161 14.16 8.09 -4.88
CA ASP A 161 12.92 8.69 -5.39
C ASP A 161 12.11 7.68 -6.24
N PHE A 162 12.76 6.58 -6.66
CA PHE A 162 12.17 5.48 -7.42
C PHE A 162 11.83 4.26 -6.54
N MET A 163 11.83 4.42 -5.22
CA MET A 163 11.56 3.36 -4.25
C MET A 163 10.22 3.58 -3.53
N GLY A 164 9.49 2.49 -3.31
CA GLY A 164 8.31 2.47 -2.47
C GLY A 164 8.66 2.57 -0.98
N ILE A 165 7.65 2.80 -0.13
CA ILE A 165 7.84 3.01 1.32
C ILE A 165 8.55 1.84 2.01
N THR A 166 8.18 0.60 1.70
CA THR A 166 8.82 -0.60 2.28
C THR A 166 10.30 -0.69 1.93
N GLU A 167 10.64 -0.31 0.72
CA GLU A 167 12.01 -0.34 0.23
C GLU A 167 12.86 0.78 0.86
N LEU A 168 12.27 1.97 1.04
CA LEU A 168 12.89 3.07 1.78
C LEU A 168 13.15 2.68 3.23
N ALA A 169 12.18 2.06 3.91
CA ALA A 169 12.33 1.57 5.27
C ALA A 169 13.42 0.49 5.40
N GLY A 170 13.52 -0.41 4.41
CA GLY A 170 14.59 -1.41 4.36
C GLY A 170 15.97 -0.77 4.23
N ASN A 171 16.13 0.26 3.39
CA ASN A 171 17.37 1.01 3.26
C ASN A 171 17.70 1.80 4.53
N LEU A 172 16.72 2.41 5.18
CA LEU A 172 16.86 3.10 6.48
C LEU A 172 17.40 2.14 7.53
N PHE A 173 16.81 0.94 7.64
CA PHE A 173 17.27 -0.10 8.57
C PHE A 173 18.70 -0.54 8.26
N ARG A 174 19.01 -0.83 6.99
CA ARG A 174 20.37 -1.21 6.55
C ARG A 174 21.41 -0.16 6.97
N ASP A 175 21.15 1.11 6.67
CA ASP A 175 22.10 2.20 6.93
C ASP A 175 22.32 2.41 8.42
N THR A 176 21.25 2.37 9.22
CA THR A 176 21.30 2.48 10.67
C THR A 176 22.08 1.32 11.30
N GLN A 177 21.76 0.08 10.92
CA GLN A 177 22.42 -1.13 11.42
C GLN A 177 23.91 -1.18 11.04
N THR A 178 24.24 -0.76 9.81
CA THR A 178 25.63 -0.72 9.35
C THR A 178 26.42 0.32 10.15
N ALA A 179 25.87 1.51 10.37
CA ALA A 179 26.53 2.55 11.16
C ALA A 179 26.79 2.10 12.60
N GLU A 180 25.80 1.47 13.23
CA GLU A 180 25.93 0.92 14.58
C GLU A 180 26.95 -0.21 14.65
N ARG A 181 26.95 -1.14 13.69
CA ARG A 181 27.92 -2.25 13.62
C ARG A 181 29.34 -1.75 13.46
N ILE A 182 29.58 -0.73 12.62
CA ILE A 182 30.90 -0.12 12.44
C ILE A 182 31.41 0.47 13.77
N ARG A 183 30.56 1.20 14.49
CA ARG A 183 30.92 1.84 15.75
C ARG A 183 31.09 0.84 16.88
N SER A 184 30.16 -0.04 17.10
CA SER A 184 30.17 -1.00 18.21
C SER A 184 31.32 -2.01 18.12
N LYS A 185 31.70 -2.42 16.91
CA LYS A 185 32.82 -3.34 16.68
C LYS A 185 34.18 -2.65 16.49
N GLY A 186 34.23 -1.31 16.51
CA GLY A 186 35.46 -0.57 16.30
C GLY A 186 36.15 -0.84 14.96
N VAL A 187 35.32 -1.06 13.92
CA VAL A 187 35.78 -1.42 12.56
C VAL A 187 36.76 -0.40 12.01
N LYS A 188 37.81 -0.85 11.33
CA LYS A 188 38.83 0.00 10.70
C LYS A 188 39.08 -0.39 9.24
N GLY A 189 39.12 0.63 8.39
CA GLY A 189 39.42 0.50 6.95
C GLY A 189 38.24 0.03 6.10
N ILE A 190 38.40 0.21 4.80
CA ILE A 190 37.36 -0.06 3.80
C ILE A 190 36.91 -1.52 3.75
N ARG A 191 37.81 -2.47 3.91
CA ARG A 191 37.50 -3.89 3.82
C ARG A 191 36.48 -4.33 4.86
N ASP A 192 36.74 -3.97 6.13
CA ASP A 192 35.89 -4.38 7.25
C ASP A 192 34.62 -3.52 7.32
N ALA A 193 34.68 -2.24 6.92
CA ALA A 193 33.52 -1.39 6.77
C ALA A 193 32.56 -1.93 5.69
N ALA A 194 33.09 -2.30 4.51
CA ALA A 194 32.30 -2.91 3.43
C ALA A 194 31.73 -4.30 3.81
N ALA A 195 32.44 -5.09 4.60
CA ALA A 195 31.94 -6.35 5.15
C ALA A 195 30.79 -6.13 6.15
N SER A 196 30.81 -5.03 6.90
CA SER A 196 29.75 -4.64 7.84
C SER A 196 28.48 -4.12 7.13
N ALA A 197 28.60 -3.67 5.88
CA ALA A 197 27.49 -3.16 5.06
C ALA A 197 26.75 -4.26 4.29
N LYS A 198 27.31 -5.46 4.17
CA LYS A 198 26.67 -6.65 3.57
C LYS A 198 25.81 -7.37 4.59
#